data_158607a105a4b56f65d72483efa7ccc5
#
_entry.id   158607a105a4b56f65d72483efa7ccc5
#
_cell.length_a   1.000
_cell.length_b   1.000
_cell.length_c   1.000
_cell.angle_alpha   90.00
_cell.angle_beta   90.00
_cell.angle_gamma   90.00
#
_symmetry.space_group_name_H-M   'P 1'
#
loop_
_entity.id
_entity.type
_entity.pdbx_description
1 polymer ?
#
loop_
_entity_poly.entity_id
_entity_poly.type
_entity_poly.pdbx_seq_one_letter_code
_entity_poly.pdbx_strand_id
1 'polypeptide(L)'
;MSQASSGRRSHHELLHHSDDHKDVLIVYDDLSKHAVAYREMSLLLRRPPGREAYPGDVFYLHSRLLERACKLSDEYGGSSITALPIIETQAGDVSAYIPTNVISITDGQIFLETDLFYSLDRKSVV
;
A
#
# COMPACT_ATOMS: atom_id res chain seq x y z
N MET A 1 0.33 -13.70 12.59
CA MET A 1 1.35 -13.09 13.46
C MET A 1 2.54 -12.47 12.71
N SER A 2 2.98 -13.03 11.56
CA SER A 2 4.15 -12.52 10.81
C SER A 2 3.95 -11.14 10.14
N GLN A 3 2.73 -10.78 9.76
CA GLN A 3 2.46 -9.52 9.05
C GLN A 3 2.43 -8.28 9.96
N ALA A 4 2.03 -8.42 11.22
CA ALA A 4 2.10 -7.31 12.17
C ALA A 4 3.54 -6.94 12.54
N SER A 5 4.46 -7.92 12.52
CA SER A 5 5.88 -7.68 12.76
C SER A 5 6.58 -7.02 11.56
N SER A 6 6.12 -7.31 10.33
CA SER A 6 6.63 -6.67 9.11
C SER A 6 6.32 -5.17 9.07
N GLY A 7 5.09 -4.80 9.43
CA GLY A 7 4.72 -3.37 9.49
C GLY A 7 5.49 -2.58 10.54
N ARG A 8 5.81 -3.17 11.67
CA ARG A 8 6.62 -2.52 12.71
C ARG A 8 8.09 -2.37 12.32
N ARG A 9 8.66 -3.39 11.68
CA ARG A 9 10.04 -3.31 11.21
C ARG A 9 10.21 -2.22 10.16
N SER A 10 9.35 -2.21 9.15
CA SER A 10 9.43 -1.20 8.11
C SER A 10 9.30 0.22 8.67
N HIS A 11 8.45 0.43 9.68
CA HIS A 11 8.33 1.74 10.30
C HIS A 11 9.62 2.16 11.04
N HIS A 12 10.22 1.25 11.78
CA HIS A 12 11.48 1.51 12.49
C HIS A 12 12.64 1.74 11.52
N GLU A 13 12.71 0.95 10.45
CA GLU A 13 13.70 1.11 9.40
C GLU A 13 13.54 2.42 8.64
N LEU A 14 12.31 2.82 8.35
CA LEU A 14 12.02 4.09 7.68
C LEU A 14 12.47 5.29 8.53
N LEU A 15 12.19 5.27 9.84
CA LEU A 15 12.64 6.32 10.74
C LEU A 15 14.15 6.39 10.81
N HIS A 16 14.80 5.25 10.91
CA HIS A 16 16.27 5.18 10.97
C HIS A 16 16.93 5.73 9.70
N HIS A 17 16.37 5.41 8.53
CA HIS A 17 16.90 5.88 7.25
C HIS A 17 16.67 7.38 7.03
N SER A 18 15.58 7.94 7.55
CA SER A 18 15.34 9.38 7.49
C SER A 18 16.34 10.17 8.35
N ASP A 19 16.74 9.62 9.49
CA ASP A 19 17.76 10.22 10.35
C ASP A 19 19.15 10.21 9.68
N ASP A 20 19.43 9.23 8.83
CA ASP A 20 20.67 9.11 8.08
C ASP A 20 20.72 9.99 6.81
N HIS A 21 19.73 10.84 6.57
CA HIS A 21 19.60 11.70 5.39
C HIS A 21 19.62 10.94 4.06
N LYS A 22 19.02 9.75 4.01
CA LYS A 22 18.93 8.91 2.82
C LYS A 22 17.50 8.90 2.27
N ASP A 23 17.41 8.83 0.95
CA ASP A 23 16.13 8.58 0.29
C ASP A 23 15.79 7.09 0.38
N VAL A 24 14.52 6.78 0.59
CA VAL A 24 14.02 5.40 0.76
C VAL A 24 12.92 5.11 -0.23
N LEU A 25 13.00 3.95 -0.87
CA LEU A 25 11.94 3.38 -1.67
C LEU A 25 11.39 2.15 -0.96
N ILE A 26 10.10 2.11 -0.72
CA ILE A 26 9.43 0.96 -0.12
C ILE A 26 8.38 0.40 -1.08
N VAL A 27 8.39 -0.91 -1.27
CA VAL A 27 7.40 -1.61 -2.10
C VAL A 27 6.54 -2.49 -1.19
N TYR A 28 5.23 -2.29 -1.26
CA TYR A 28 4.25 -3.14 -0.56
C TYR A 28 3.69 -4.16 -1.55
N ASP A 29 4.24 -5.35 -1.56
CA ASP A 29 3.84 -6.45 -2.45
C ASP A 29 3.14 -7.56 -1.64
N ASP A 30 1.82 -7.57 -1.58
CA ASP A 30 0.91 -6.54 -2.08
C ASP A 30 -0.12 -6.17 -1.01
N LEU A 31 -0.75 -5.03 -1.16
CA LEU A 31 -1.77 -4.56 -0.23
C LEU A 31 -3.10 -5.30 -0.39
N SER A 32 -3.38 -5.92 -1.53
CA SER A 32 -4.58 -6.74 -1.71
C SER A 32 -4.57 -7.95 -0.77
N LYS A 33 -3.44 -8.65 -0.68
CA LYS A 33 -3.25 -9.76 0.26
C LYS A 33 -3.30 -9.30 1.70
N HIS A 34 -2.72 -8.16 2.00
CA HIS A 34 -2.77 -7.54 3.31
C HIS A 34 -4.21 -7.25 3.74
N ALA A 35 -5.02 -6.69 2.83
CA ALA A 35 -6.43 -6.42 3.09
C ALA A 35 -7.23 -7.71 3.35
N VAL A 36 -7.00 -8.75 2.56
CA VAL A 36 -7.66 -10.06 2.73
C VAL A 36 -7.30 -10.67 4.08
N ALA A 37 -6.03 -10.64 4.47
CA ALA A 37 -5.60 -11.15 5.77
C ALA A 37 -6.25 -10.38 6.94
N TYR A 38 -6.35 -9.07 6.81
CA TYR A 38 -7.01 -8.23 7.81
C TYR A 38 -8.51 -8.51 7.89
N ARG A 39 -9.17 -8.73 6.75
CA ARG A 39 -10.57 -9.16 6.70
C ARG A 39 -10.80 -10.48 7.43
N GLU A 40 -10.00 -11.49 7.12
CA GLU A 40 -10.09 -12.80 7.76
C GLU A 40 -9.91 -12.72 9.27
N MET A 41 -8.92 -12.00 9.73
CA MET A 41 -8.67 -11.79 11.15
C MET A 41 -9.83 -11.05 11.82
N SER A 42 -10.37 -10.04 11.18
CA SER A 42 -11.51 -9.26 11.70
C SER A 42 -12.78 -10.09 11.79
N LEU A 43 -13.04 -10.97 10.82
CA LEU A 43 -14.18 -11.88 10.84
C LEU A 43 -14.04 -12.92 11.95
N LEU A 44 -12.85 -13.44 12.19
CA LEU A 44 -12.58 -14.36 13.31
C LEU A 44 -12.83 -13.69 14.67
N LEU A 45 -12.51 -12.42 14.78
CA LEU A 45 -12.77 -11.61 15.99
C LEU A 45 -14.22 -11.14 16.09
N ARG A 46 -15.09 -11.58 15.16
CA ARG A 46 -16.50 -11.21 15.10
C ARG A 46 -16.75 -9.71 15.00
N ARG A 47 -15.86 -8.97 14.38
CA ARG A 47 -16.09 -7.56 14.07
C ARG A 47 -17.11 -7.45 12.94
N PRO A 48 -18.05 -6.47 13.01
CA PRO A 48 -19.08 -6.33 11.98
C PRO A 48 -18.47 -6.04 10.62
N PRO A 49 -18.82 -6.82 9.57
CA PRO A 49 -18.31 -6.59 8.23
C PRO A 49 -19.01 -5.40 7.56
N GLY A 50 -18.22 -4.62 6.82
CA GLY A 50 -18.72 -3.57 5.96
C GLY A 50 -18.75 -3.99 4.49
N ARG A 51 -18.43 -3.06 3.59
CA ARG A 51 -18.42 -3.30 2.15
C ARG A 51 -17.44 -4.44 1.78
N GLU A 52 -17.89 -5.38 0.95
CA GLU A 52 -17.15 -6.58 0.53
C GLU A 52 -16.61 -7.40 1.72
N ALA A 53 -17.35 -7.36 2.84
CA ALA A 53 -17.01 -8.02 4.10
C ALA A 53 -15.73 -7.50 4.77
N TYR A 54 -15.16 -6.41 4.29
CA TYR A 54 -14.04 -5.76 4.97
C TYR A 54 -14.51 -5.02 6.23
N PRO A 55 -13.68 -4.96 7.29
CA PRO A 55 -14.01 -4.13 8.44
C PRO A 55 -14.01 -2.65 8.06
N GLY A 56 -14.81 -1.84 8.77
CA GLY A 56 -14.98 -0.42 8.45
C GLY A 56 -13.70 0.41 8.51
N ASP A 57 -12.68 -0.06 9.21
CA ASP A 57 -11.40 0.64 9.39
C ASP A 57 -10.29 0.21 8.43
N VAL A 58 -10.57 -0.61 7.41
CA VAL A 58 -9.56 -1.05 6.44
C VAL A 58 -8.97 0.13 5.65
N PHE A 59 -9.79 1.11 5.30
CA PHE A 59 -9.30 2.35 4.68
C PHE A 59 -8.29 3.06 5.57
N TYR A 60 -8.59 3.19 6.85
CA TYR A 60 -7.71 3.83 7.82
C TYR A 60 -6.41 3.06 8.01
N LEU A 61 -6.46 1.73 7.97
CA LEU A 61 -5.27 0.88 8.05
C LEU A 61 -4.30 1.18 6.90
N HIS A 62 -4.79 1.23 5.66
CA HIS A 62 -3.98 1.54 4.49
C HIS A 62 -3.54 3.01 4.45
N SER A 63 -4.42 3.92 4.83
CA SER A 63 -4.12 5.35 4.91
C SER A 63 -2.93 5.60 5.87
N ARG A 64 -2.98 5.07 7.07
CA ARG A 64 -1.87 5.19 8.03
C ARG A 64 -0.56 4.63 7.51
N LEU A 65 -0.63 3.51 6.79
CA LEU A 65 0.56 2.87 6.25
C LEU A 65 1.20 3.71 5.14
N LEU A 66 0.39 4.22 4.21
CA LEU A 66 0.85 4.95 3.02
C LEU A 66 1.19 6.41 3.30
N GLU A 67 0.53 7.05 4.26
CA GLU A 67 0.80 8.45 4.63
C GLU A 67 2.16 8.64 5.31
N ARG A 68 2.85 7.58 5.66
CA ARG A 68 4.23 7.65 6.15
C ARG A 68 5.24 7.98 5.05
N ALA A 69 4.87 7.81 3.79
CA ALA A 69 5.67 8.27 2.67
C ALA A 69 5.62 9.80 2.63
N CYS A 70 6.77 10.44 2.73
CA CYS A 70 6.86 11.90 2.81
C CYS A 70 8.23 12.38 2.35
N LYS A 71 8.32 13.68 2.12
CA LYS A 71 9.58 14.40 1.94
C LYS A 71 9.80 15.30 3.14
N LEU A 72 10.96 15.17 3.78
CA LEU A 72 11.33 16.03 4.89
C LEU A 72 11.76 17.42 4.39
N SER A 73 11.58 18.42 5.24
CA SER A 73 12.10 19.76 4.96
C SER A 73 13.63 19.78 4.98
N ASP A 74 14.22 20.79 4.38
CA ASP A 74 15.67 20.96 4.33
C ASP A 74 16.30 21.05 5.73
N GLU A 75 15.56 21.56 6.72
CA GLU A 75 15.97 21.61 8.13
C GLU A 75 16.23 20.22 8.72
N TYR A 76 15.51 19.20 8.23
CA TYR A 76 15.63 17.81 8.65
C TYR A 76 16.42 16.95 7.62
N GLY A 77 17.18 17.59 6.71
CA GLY A 77 18.04 16.91 5.77
C GLY A 77 17.43 16.66 4.39
N GLY A 78 16.16 16.98 4.17
CA GLY A 78 15.50 16.89 2.86
C GLY A 78 15.32 15.48 2.32
N SER A 79 15.49 14.43 3.15
CA SER A 79 15.30 13.04 2.73
C SER A 79 13.84 12.73 2.39
N SER A 80 13.63 11.73 1.53
CA SER A 80 12.31 11.35 1.06
C SER A 80 12.04 9.87 1.24
N ILE A 81 10.76 9.53 1.41
CA ILE A 81 10.27 8.16 1.43
C ILE A 81 9.22 8.04 0.33
N THR A 82 9.49 7.18 -0.64
CA THR A 82 8.55 6.87 -1.73
C THR A 82 7.97 5.48 -1.51
N ALA A 83 6.65 5.38 -1.50
CA ALA A 83 5.93 4.12 -1.37
C ALA A 83 5.32 3.69 -2.69
N LEU A 84 5.53 2.43 -3.06
CA LEU A 84 4.92 1.79 -4.23
C LEU A 84 4.01 0.64 -3.75
N PRO A 85 2.74 0.92 -3.46
CA PRO A 85 1.79 -0.13 -3.13
C PRO A 85 1.33 -0.87 -4.38
N ILE A 86 1.38 -2.20 -4.33
CA ILE A 86 0.90 -3.05 -5.41
C ILE A 86 -0.50 -3.54 -5.06
N ILE A 87 -1.42 -3.41 -6.00
CA ILE A 87 -2.81 -3.84 -5.87
C ILE A 87 -3.15 -4.77 -7.02
N GLU A 88 -3.70 -5.93 -6.71
CA GLU A 88 -4.31 -6.82 -7.69
C GLU A 88 -5.73 -6.36 -8.00
N THR A 89 -6.09 -6.36 -9.27
CA THR A 89 -7.45 -6.11 -9.74
C THR A 89 -8.00 -7.35 -10.42
N GLN A 90 -9.32 -7.56 -10.32
CA GLN A 90 -10.01 -8.62 -11.05
C GLN A 90 -10.46 -8.07 -12.40
N ALA A 91 -9.90 -8.63 -13.49
CA ALA A 91 -10.22 -8.22 -14.87
C ALA A 91 -10.07 -6.70 -15.11
N GLY A 92 -9.11 -6.06 -14.46
CA GLY A 92 -8.89 -4.62 -14.59
C GLY A 92 -9.90 -3.73 -13.86
N ASP A 93 -10.74 -4.29 -12.99
CA ASP A 93 -11.76 -3.53 -12.26
C ASP A 93 -11.12 -2.68 -11.14
N VAL A 94 -10.87 -1.43 -11.46
CA VAL A 94 -10.36 -0.43 -10.49
C VAL A 94 -11.46 0.19 -9.64
N SER A 95 -12.72 -0.15 -9.88
CA SER A 95 -13.87 0.34 -9.10
C SER A 95 -14.16 -0.49 -7.85
N ALA A 96 -13.49 -1.62 -7.68
CA ALA A 96 -13.61 -2.46 -6.49
C ALA A 96 -13.13 -1.70 -5.23
N TYR A 97 -13.53 -2.19 -4.06
CA TYR A 97 -13.39 -1.44 -2.80
C TYR A 97 -11.94 -1.12 -2.46
N ILE A 98 -11.05 -2.10 -2.46
CA ILE A 98 -9.64 -1.88 -2.07
C ILE A 98 -8.89 -1.04 -3.11
N PRO A 99 -8.98 -1.32 -4.43
CA PRO A 99 -8.38 -0.44 -5.43
C PRO A 99 -8.84 1.02 -5.31
N THR A 100 -10.13 1.26 -5.14
CA THR A 100 -10.68 2.61 -4.99
C THR A 100 -10.11 3.33 -3.77
N ASN A 101 -10.00 2.63 -2.63
CA ASN A 101 -9.43 3.20 -1.42
C ASN A 101 -7.95 3.59 -1.61
N VAL A 102 -7.17 2.73 -2.22
CA VAL A 102 -5.74 3.01 -2.44
C VAL A 102 -5.52 4.12 -3.44
N ILE A 103 -6.32 4.19 -4.51
CA ILE A 103 -6.29 5.29 -5.47
C ILE A 103 -6.55 6.62 -4.78
N SER A 104 -7.48 6.67 -3.84
CA SER A 104 -7.80 7.92 -3.12
C SER A 104 -6.70 8.37 -2.16
N ILE A 105 -5.85 7.46 -1.71
CA ILE A 105 -4.73 7.76 -0.79
C ILE A 105 -3.47 8.20 -1.56
N THR A 106 -3.20 7.58 -2.71
CA THR A 106 -1.98 7.79 -3.47
C THR A 106 -2.05 9.00 -4.41
N ASP A 107 -0.89 9.57 -4.74
CA ASP A 107 -0.80 10.74 -5.61
C ASP A 107 -0.95 10.41 -7.10
N GLY A 108 -0.74 9.15 -7.47
CA GLY A 108 -0.85 8.71 -8.85
C GLY A 108 -0.89 7.19 -8.93
N GLN A 109 -1.17 6.68 -10.13
CA GLN A 109 -1.30 5.24 -10.39
C GLN A 109 -0.55 4.85 -11.64
N ILE A 110 -0.05 3.62 -11.65
CA ILE A 110 0.52 2.97 -12.82
C ILE A 110 -0.34 1.74 -13.10
N PHE A 111 -0.97 1.71 -14.26
CA PHE A 111 -1.80 0.58 -14.68
C PHE A 111 -0.96 -0.41 -15.50
N LEU A 112 -0.97 -1.68 -15.08
CA LEU A 112 -0.33 -2.77 -15.80
C LEU A 112 -1.42 -3.55 -16.51
N GLU A 113 -1.43 -3.48 -17.83
CA GLU A 113 -2.37 -4.24 -18.63
C GLU A 113 -1.85 -5.65 -18.90
N THR A 114 -2.75 -6.63 -18.83
CA THR A 114 -2.41 -8.04 -19.01
C THR A 114 -1.80 -8.29 -20.40
N ASP A 115 -2.34 -7.67 -21.44
CA ASP A 115 -1.85 -7.80 -22.81
C ASP A 115 -0.42 -7.25 -22.96
N LEU A 116 -0.13 -6.15 -22.28
CA LEU A 116 1.21 -5.57 -22.25
C LEU A 116 2.17 -6.40 -21.40
N PHE A 117 1.69 -7.04 -20.35
CA PHE A 117 2.48 -7.93 -19.51
C PHE A 117 2.97 -9.15 -20.29
N TYR A 118 2.12 -9.73 -21.14
CA TYR A 118 2.47 -10.88 -21.98
C TYR A 118 3.18 -10.48 -23.29
N SER A 119 3.23 -9.19 -23.62
CA SER A 119 4.03 -8.70 -24.73
C SER A 119 5.51 -8.61 -24.33
N LEU A 120 6.42 -8.75 -25.32
CA LEU A 120 7.86 -8.65 -25.06
C LEU A 120 8.29 -7.25 -24.59
N ASP A 121 7.47 -6.23 -24.81
CA ASP A 121 7.80 -4.84 -24.48
C ASP A 121 7.51 -4.45 -23.02
N ARG A 122 6.67 -5.17 -22.31
CA ARG A 122 6.33 -4.98 -20.87
C ARG A 122 6.17 -3.51 -20.45
N LYS A 123 5.46 -2.73 -21.25
CA LYS A 123 5.29 -1.30 -20.98
C LYS A 123 4.18 -1.06 -19.95
N SER A 124 4.44 -0.19 -19.00
CA SER A 124 3.41 0.36 -18.12
C SER A 124 2.67 1.48 -18.81
N VAL A 125 1.35 1.57 -18.58
CA VAL A 125 0.53 2.69 -19.04
C VAL A 125 0.22 3.56 -17.84
N VAL A 126 0.56 4.81 -17.95
CA VAL A 126 0.35 5.80 -16.90
C VAL A 126 -0.93 6.58 -17.16
#